data_b36e1065f2b00d7c77887087969b869a
#
_entry.id   b36e1065f2b00d7c77887087969b869a
#
_cell.length_a   1.000
_cell.length_b   1.000
_cell.length_c   1.000
_cell.angle_alpha   90.00
_cell.angle_beta   90.00
_cell.angle_gamma   90.00
#
_symmetry.space_group_name_H-M   'P 1'
#
loop_
_entity.id
_entity.type
_entity.pdbx_description
1 polymer ?
#
loop_
_entity_poly.entity_id
_entity_poly.type
_entity_poly.pdbx_seq_one_letter_code
_entity_poly.pdbx_strand_id
1 'polypeptide(L)'
;MQDGCPCYSLWKKNGKCENCSSYKALREKKQMIKLEFLESEVYQVISRYMEIDGQPYVMELINHLEDDTLIDISCREKLINKLTGYNEKLYKDVLTGVYNRLYFEEEIKMWTGNAGIVVIDVDDFKLCNDTYGHLTGDMALAAVAGVIWRCIRREDTLVRYGGDEFVLVLPEIKEAGLVEKLQEIQEKIQNAVIPGYSNIQLSVSMGAVISQNESVEHAMLRARKLMYQAKNKKNMAITENNMIDHEGKIHAQKQPEKMIPEILVVDDEEVNRTLLDMIFSKDYHVLQAESGEKCIEILEQQVNSISLVL
;
A
#
# COMPACT_ATOMS: atom_id res chain seq x y z
N MET A 1 9.34 -42.93 -12.02
CA MET A 1 8.15 -42.05 -11.87
C MET A 1 6.95 -42.82 -12.37
N GLN A 2 5.82 -42.77 -11.69
CA GLN A 2 4.58 -43.28 -12.26
C GLN A 2 4.20 -42.39 -13.42
N ASP A 3 3.94 -43.00 -14.60
CA ASP A 3 3.53 -42.29 -15.82
C ASP A 3 2.28 -41.44 -15.56
N GLY A 4 2.36 -40.14 -15.84
CA GLY A 4 1.24 -39.22 -15.78
C GLY A 4 1.11 -38.38 -14.50
N CYS A 5 1.99 -38.49 -13.53
CA CYS A 5 1.96 -37.60 -12.34
C CYS A 5 2.51 -36.22 -12.66
N PRO A 6 1.77 -35.13 -12.33
CA PRO A 6 2.29 -33.79 -12.52
C PRO A 6 3.50 -33.53 -11.59
N CYS A 7 4.55 -32.87 -12.10
CA CYS A 7 5.82 -32.65 -11.39
C CYS A 7 5.65 -31.94 -10.03
N TYR A 8 4.65 -31.07 -9.89
CA TYR A 8 4.40 -30.36 -8.63
C TYR A 8 3.89 -31.27 -7.50
N SER A 9 3.34 -32.46 -7.82
CA SER A 9 2.92 -33.41 -6.79
C SER A 9 4.11 -34.01 -6.04
N LEU A 10 5.28 -34.09 -6.68
CA LEU A 10 6.54 -34.50 -6.01
C LEU A 10 6.91 -33.53 -4.88
N TRP A 11 6.55 -32.30 -5.02
CA TRP A 11 6.84 -31.21 -4.07
C TRP A 11 5.69 -30.97 -3.09
N LYS A 12 4.75 -31.88 -2.99
CA LYS A 12 3.52 -31.75 -2.16
C LYS A 12 2.75 -30.43 -2.41
N LYS A 13 2.83 -29.91 -3.62
CA LYS A 13 2.15 -28.65 -4.02
C LYS A 13 0.81 -28.96 -4.68
N ASN A 14 -0.18 -28.09 -4.44
CA ASN A 14 -1.53 -28.25 -4.97
C ASN A 14 -1.70 -27.69 -6.40
N GLY A 15 -0.65 -27.20 -7.03
CA GLY A 15 -0.70 -26.59 -8.37
C GLY A 15 0.68 -26.31 -8.96
N LYS A 16 0.70 -25.76 -10.17
CA LYS A 16 1.93 -25.41 -10.89
C LYS A 16 2.78 -24.43 -10.08
N CYS A 17 4.11 -24.68 -10.06
CA CYS A 17 5.04 -23.80 -9.38
C CYS A 17 5.12 -22.42 -10.10
N GLU A 18 5.00 -21.32 -9.38
CA GLU A 18 5.17 -19.97 -9.94
C GLU A 18 6.55 -19.79 -10.57
N ASN A 19 7.58 -20.38 -9.99
CA ASN A 19 8.95 -20.36 -10.47
C ASN A 19 9.39 -21.71 -11.06
N CYS A 20 8.65 -22.19 -12.07
CA CYS A 20 8.89 -23.49 -12.69
C CYS A 20 10.16 -23.49 -13.54
N SER A 21 11.21 -24.18 -13.09
CA SER A 21 12.48 -24.32 -13.85
C SER A 21 12.32 -25.07 -15.16
N SER A 22 11.41 -26.06 -15.21
CA SER A 22 11.14 -26.81 -16.44
C SER A 22 10.46 -25.97 -17.50
N TYR A 23 9.48 -25.16 -17.12
CA TYR A 23 8.82 -24.23 -18.05
C TYR A 23 9.81 -23.19 -18.59
N LYS A 24 10.68 -22.64 -17.72
CA LYS A 24 11.72 -21.71 -18.17
C LYS A 24 12.74 -22.38 -19.08
N ALA A 25 13.20 -23.59 -18.75
CA ALA A 25 14.11 -24.37 -19.59
C ALA A 25 13.54 -24.67 -20.96
N LEU A 26 12.23 -25.02 -21.04
CA LEU A 26 11.53 -25.27 -22.29
C LEU A 26 11.45 -24.00 -23.16
N ARG A 27 11.05 -22.88 -22.53
CA ARG A 27 10.85 -21.60 -23.24
C ARG A 27 12.16 -21.00 -23.74
N GLU A 28 13.20 -21.05 -22.89
CA GLU A 28 14.48 -20.39 -23.18
C GLU A 28 15.50 -21.30 -23.84
N LYS A 29 15.16 -22.60 -24.01
CA LYS A 29 16.03 -23.65 -24.55
C LYS A 29 17.40 -23.72 -23.85
N LYS A 30 17.42 -23.49 -22.53
CA LYS A 30 18.63 -23.44 -21.70
C LYS A 30 18.46 -24.34 -20.48
N GLN A 31 19.61 -24.66 -19.87
CA GLN A 31 19.60 -25.30 -18.57
C GLN A 31 19.22 -24.29 -17.48
N MET A 32 18.29 -24.69 -16.61
CA MET A 32 17.87 -23.94 -15.42
C MET A 32 18.18 -24.73 -14.17
N ILE A 33 18.58 -24.04 -13.12
CA ILE A 33 18.86 -24.65 -11.81
C ILE A 33 18.03 -23.88 -10.77
N LYS A 34 17.35 -24.62 -9.89
CA LYS A 34 16.70 -24.04 -8.69
C LYS A 34 16.98 -24.91 -7.46
N LEU A 35 16.83 -24.32 -6.31
CA LEU A 35 16.71 -25.05 -5.05
C LEU A 35 15.23 -25.15 -4.69
N GLU A 36 14.80 -26.32 -4.27
CA GLU A 36 13.46 -26.58 -3.78
C GLU A 36 13.58 -27.06 -2.32
N PHE A 37 12.71 -26.54 -1.46
CA PHE A 37 12.70 -26.86 -0.04
C PHE A 37 11.44 -27.69 0.25
N LEU A 38 11.63 -28.86 0.83
CA LEU A 38 10.53 -29.72 1.24
C LEU A 38 10.74 -30.07 2.72
N GLU A 39 9.91 -29.48 3.58
CA GLU A 39 10.06 -29.59 5.05
C GLU A 39 11.45 -29.08 5.51
N SER A 40 12.28 -29.96 6.05
CA SER A 40 13.66 -29.62 6.45
C SER A 40 14.71 -29.99 5.41
N GLU A 41 14.33 -30.54 4.29
CA GLU A 41 15.23 -31.03 3.25
C GLU A 41 15.38 -30.07 2.09
N VAL A 42 16.57 -30.05 1.48
CA VAL A 42 16.90 -29.19 0.34
C VAL A 42 17.22 -30.04 -0.87
N TYR A 43 16.58 -29.71 -1.98
CA TYR A 43 16.79 -30.41 -3.24
C TYR A 43 17.30 -29.42 -4.30
N GLN A 44 18.35 -29.83 -5.03
CA GLN A 44 18.78 -29.14 -6.23
C GLN A 44 18.04 -29.74 -7.43
N VAL A 45 17.32 -28.90 -8.16
CA VAL A 45 16.61 -29.28 -9.38
C VAL A 45 17.30 -28.67 -10.58
N ILE A 46 17.83 -29.51 -11.45
CA ILE A 46 18.46 -29.12 -12.71
C ILE A 46 17.51 -29.50 -13.84
N SER A 47 16.94 -28.50 -14.52
CA SER A 47 16.03 -28.69 -15.65
C SER A 47 16.77 -28.39 -16.95
N ARG A 48 16.90 -29.38 -17.82
CA ARG A 48 17.64 -29.27 -19.09
C ARG A 48 16.73 -29.50 -20.28
N TYR A 49 16.71 -28.53 -21.21
CA TYR A 49 16.06 -28.68 -22.50
C TYR A 49 16.75 -29.75 -23.35
N MET A 50 15.98 -30.57 -24.04
CA MET A 50 16.45 -31.54 -25.02
C MET A 50 15.39 -31.75 -26.12
N GLU A 51 15.83 -32.17 -27.27
CA GLU A 51 14.97 -32.60 -28.39
C GLU A 51 15.15 -34.08 -28.62
N ILE A 52 14.04 -34.82 -28.73
CA ILE A 52 14.02 -36.24 -29.09
C ILE A 52 13.00 -36.39 -30.23
N ASP A 53 13.46 -36.90 -31.35
CA ASP A 53 12.65 -37.07 -32.57
C ASP A 53 11.92 -35.78 -33.01
N GLY A 54 12.58 -34.63 -32.86
CA GLY A 54 12.04 -33.33 -33.23
C GLY A 54 10.99 -32.80 -32.27
N GLN A 55 10.73 -33.48 -31.14
CA GLN A 55 9.83 -33.02 -30.09
C GLN A 55 10.60 -32.44 -28.90
N PRO A 56 10.13 -31.33 -28.35
CA PRO A 56 10.78 -30.69 -27.19
C PRO A 56 10.45 -31.38 -25.88
N TYR A 57 11.47 -31.67 -25.09
CA TYR A 57 11.36 -32.26 -23.74
C TYR A 57 12.21 -31.47 -22.76
N VAL A 58 11.90 -31.66 -21.48
CA VAL A 58 12.77 -31.20 -20.37
C VAL A 58 13.07 -32.39 -19.48
N MET A 59 14.35 -32.64 -19.32
CA MET A 59 14.86 -33.59 -18.34
C MET A 59 15.09 -32.85 -17.01
N GLU A 60 14.51 -33.35 -15.94
CA GLU A 60 14.80 -32.89 -14.58
C GLU A 60 15.69 -33.90 -13.86
N LEU A 61 16.83 -33.38 -13.36
CA LEU A 61 17.66 -34.09 -12.42
C LEU A 61 17.43 -33.49 -11.03
N ILE A 62 17.04 -34.34 -10.09
CA ILE A 62 16.76 -33.92 -8.71
C ILE A 62 17.80 -34.57 -7.83
N ASN A 63 18.65 -33.72 -7.21
CA ASN A 63 19.65 -34.14 -6.26
C ASN A 63 19.17 -33.76 -4.86
N HIS A 64 19.05 -34.74 -3.97
CA HIS A 64 18.89 -34.49 -2.54
C HIS A 64 20.23 -33.99 -1.98
N LEU A 65 20.23 -32.84 -1.37
CA LEU A 65 21.42 -32.28 -0.73
C LEU A 65 21.42 -32.75 0.74
N GLU A 66 22.00 -33.90 0.99
CA GLU A 66 22.18 -34.44 2.33
C GLU A 66 23.26 -33.63 3.08
N ASP A 67 23.18 -33.60 4.42
CA ASP A 67 24.04 -32.78 5.29
C ASP A 67 25.55 -33.07 5.10
N ASP A 68 25.91 -34.24 4.55
CA ASP A 68 27.30 -34.68 4.42
C ASP A 68 28.00 -34.31 3.09
N THR A 69 27.29 -33.78 2.13
CA THR A 69 27.83 -33.66 0.76
C THR A 69 27.98 -32.27 0.18
N LEU A 70 28.24 -31.23 0.90
CA LEU A 70 28.70 -29.91 0.30
C LEU A 70 28.17 -28.64 0.98
N ILE A 71 27.29 -28.70 1.92
CA ILE A 71 26.89 -27.53 2.69
C ILE A 71 27.12 -27.82 4.16
N ASP A 72 28.31 -27.50 4.64
CA ASP A 72 28.57 -27.35 6.07
C ASP A 72 27.41 -26.53 6.70
N ILE A 73 26.92 -26.97 7.87
CA ILE A 73 25.84 -26.27 8.61
C ILE A 73 26.10 -24.76 8.67
N SER A 74 27.34 -24.36 8.79
CA SER A 74 27.77 -22.96 8.74
C SER A 74 27.51 -22.29 7.37
N CYS A 75 27.53 -23.03 6.26
CA CYS A 75 27.20 -22.53 4.93
C CYS A 75 25.70 -22.43 4.72
N ARG A 76 24.90 -23.34 5.29
CA ARG A 76 23.43 -23.26 5.25
C ARG A 76 22.93 -22.05 6.03
N GLU A 77 23.42 -21.86 7.25
CA GLU A 77 23.13 -20.67 8.05
C GLU A 77 23.61 -19.38 7.36
N LYS A 78 24.81 -19.40 6.77
CA LYS A 78 25.33 -18.28 5.99
C LYS A 78 24.48 -18.01 4.73
N LEU A 79 23.98 -19.04 4.06
CA LEU A 79 23.10 -18.88 2.89
C LEU A 79 21.73 -18.33 3.31
N ILE A 80 21.13 -18.90 4.36
CA ILE A 80 19.88 -18.40 4.93
C ILE A 80 20.05 -16.95 5.40
N ASN A 81 21.11 -16.66 6.16
CA ASN A 81 21.41 -15.30 6.63
C ASN A 81 21.71 -14.34 5.47
N LYS A 82 22.38 -14.80 4.39
CA LYS A 82 22.53 -13.99 3.18
C LYS A 82 21.21 -13.75 2.48
N LEU A 83 20.37 -14.76 2.29
CA LEU A 83 19.04 -14.59 1.65
C LEU A 83 18.13 -13.69 2.49
N THR A 84 18.10 -13.87 3.81
CA THR A 84 17.38 -13.00 4.73
C THR A 84 17.95 -11.57 4.69
N GLY A 85 19.27 -11.43 4.72
CA GLY A 85 19.94 -10.14 4.62
C GLY A 85 19.78 -9.46 3.25
N TYR A 86 19.60 -10.21 2.16
CA TYR A 86 19.24 -9.66 0.85
C TYR A 86 17.79 -9.18 0.83
N ASN A 87 16.85 -9.95 1.39
CA ASN A 87 15.45 -9.55 1.51
C ASN A 87 15.29 -8.33 2.41
N GLU A 88 15.98 -8.27 3.55
CA GLU A 88 15.99 -7.09 4.41
C GLU A 88 16.52 -5.85 3.67
N LYS A 89 17.61 -5.98 2.92
CA LYS A 89 18.17 -4.88 2.13
C LYS A 89 17.27 -4.48 0.97
N LEU A 90 16.56 -5.42 0.37
CA LEU A 90 15.66 -5.17 -0.76
C LEU A 90 14.42 -4.37 -0.34
N TYR A 91 13.89 -4.65 0.85
CA TYR A 91 12.63 -4.12 1.34
C TYR A 91 12.76 -2.97 2.34
N LYS A 92 13.97 -2.60 2.73
CA LYS A 92 14.19 -1.48 3.65
C LYS A 92 14.56 -0.20 2.91
N ASP A 93 14.03 0.92 3.39
CA ASP A 93 14.47 2.25 2.99
C ASP A 93 15.82 2.57 3.66
N VAL A 94 16.81 2.91 2.86
CA VAL A 94 18.20 3.09 3.32
C VAL A 94 18.35 4.23 4.30
N LEU A 95 17.53 5.28 4.16
CA LEU A 95 17.60 6.47 5.00
C LEU A 95 16.94 6.25 6.37
N THR A 96 15.73 5.70 6.35
CA THR A 96 14.86 5.63 7.53
C THR A 96 14.87 4.27 8.22
N GLY A 97 15.33 3.21 7.53
CA GLY A 97 15.33 1.84 8.03
C GLY A 97 13.97 1.15 8.13
N VAL A 98 12.87 1.86 7.83
CA VAL A 98 11.54 1.28 7.72
C VAL A 98 11.35 0.56 6.38
N TYR A 99 10.23 -0.08 6.14
CA TYR A 99 10.00 -0.71 4.83
C TYR A 99 9.93 0.35 3.72
N ASN A 100 10.33 -0.05 2.50
CA ASN A 100 10.29 0.80 1.32
C ASN A 100 9.02 0.55 0.49
N ARG A 101 8.84 1.32 -0.58
CA ARG A 101 7.71 1.19 -1.49
C ARG A 101 7.62 -0.18 -2.16
N LEU A 102 8.75 -0.84 -2.46
CA LEU A 102 8.75 -2.16 -3.07
C LEU A 102 8.06 -3.18 -2.17
N TYR A 103 8.35 -3.15 -0.86
CA TYR A 103 7.67 -3.99 0.13
C TYR A 103 6.15 -3.76 0.14
N PHE A 104 5.72 -2.50 0.03
CA PHE A 104 4.30 -2.19 -0.05
C PHE A 104 3.65 -2.82 -1.29
N GLU A 105 4.25 -2.65 -2.46
CA GLU A 105 3.69 -3.13 -3.73
C GLU A 105 3.62 -4.67 -3.81
N GLU A 106 4.58 -5.37 -3.22
CA GLU A 106 4.68 -6.83 -3.32
C GLU A 106 3.99 -7.57 -2.16
N GLU A 107 4.04 -7.04 -0.94
CA GLU A 107 3.61 -7.76 0.26
C GLU A 107 2.33 -7.18 0.90
N ILE A 108 2.09 -5.88 0.82
CA ILE A 108 1.05 -5.20 1.60
C ILE A 108 -0.16 -4.81 0.75
N LYS A 109 0.06 -4.33 -0.46
CA LYS A 109 -0.94 -3.69 -1.31
C LYS A 109 -2.24 -4.48 -1.44
N MET A 110 -2.15 -5.78 -1.67
CA MET A 110 -3.28 -6.68 -1.92
C MET A 110 -3.80 -7.37 -0.66
N TRP A 111 -3.20 -7.10 0.49
CA TRP A 111 -3.66 -7.68 1.75
C TRP A 111 -5.06 -7.15 2.12
N THR A 112 -5.95 -8.03 2.62
CA THR A 112 -7.38 -7.77 2.84
C THR A 112 -7.83 -8.11 4.26
N GLY A 113 -7.04 -7.76 5.26
CA GLY A 113 -7.44 -7.95 6.67
C GLY A 113 -8.10 -6.71 7.27
N ASN A 114 -8.62 -6.86 8.47
CA ASN A 114 -9.06 -5.71 9.26
C ASN A 114 -7.85 -4.95 9.79
N ALA A 115 -7.73 -3.69 9.44
CA ALA A 115 -6.61 -2.85 9.88
C ALA A 115 -6.95 -1.36 9.87
N GLY A 116 -6.25 -0.60 10.70
CA GLY A 116 -6.11 0.84 10.52
C GLY A 116 -5.09 1.13 9.43
N ILE A 117 -5.46 1.88 8.41
CA ILE A 117 -4.56 2.34 7.35
C ILE A 117 -4.37 3.83 7.50
N VAL A 118 -3.12 4.25 7.71
CA VAL A 118 -2.76 5.66 7.91
C VAL A 118 -1.81 6.10 6.81
N VAL A 119 -2.14 7.19 6.15
CA VAL A 119 -1.23 7.92 5.26
C VAL A 119 -0.72 9.13 5.99
N ILE A 120 0.58 9.30 6.05
CA ILE A 120 1.29 10.33 6.81
C ILE A 120 2.18 11.11 5.85
N ASP A 121 2.14 12.42 5.93
CA ASP A 121 2.97 13.33 5.14
C ASP A 121 3.66 14.32 6.08
N VAL A 122 4.95 14.57 5.87
CA VAL A 122 5.73 15.50 6.69
C VAL A 122 5.45 16.92 6.24
N ASP A 123 4.95 17.74 7.18
CA ASP A 123 4.61 19.12 6.86
C ASP A 123 5.87 19.94 6.57
N ASP A 124 5.74 20.86 5.60
CA ASP A 124 6.80 21.79 5.21
C ASP A 124 8.15 21.14 4.87
N PHE A 125 8.17 19.87 4.48
CA PHE A 125 9.40 19.13 4.19
C PHE A 125 10.24 19.83 3.11
N LYS A 126 9.60 20.30 2.03
CA LYS A 126 10.28 21.05 0.98
C LYS A 126 10.90 22.34 1.51
N LEU A 127 10.17 23.09 2.34
CA LEU A 127 10.68 24.31 2.95
C LEU A 127 11.88 24.03 3.87
N CYS A 128 11.83 22.92 4.62
CA CYS A 128 12.96 22.46 5.43
C CYS A 128 14.20 22.19 4.56
N ASN A 129 14.05 21.49 3.45
CA ASN A 129 15.13 21.24 2.49
C ASN A 129 15.69 22.54 1.89
N ASP A 130 14.81 23.43 1.46
CA ASP A 130 15.19 24.69 0.81
C ASP A 130 15.90 25.65 1.80
N THR A 131 15.54 25.59 3.09
CA THR A 131 16.10 26.47 4.14
C THR A 131 17.38 25.92 4.76
N TYR A 132 17.42 24.62 5.08
CA TYR A 132 18.47 24.00 5.89
C TYR A 132 19.31 22.96 5.11
N GLY A 133 18.95 22.71 3.84
CA GLY A 133 19.62 21.75 2.98
C GLY A 133 19.09 20.31 3.12
N HIS A 134 19.34 19.49 2.09
CA HIS A 134 18.84 18.12 2.02
C HIS A 134 19.30 17.21 3.15
N LEU A 135 20.50 17.41 3.67
CA LEU A 135 20.99 16.61 4.81
C LEU A 135 20.11 16.81 6.06
N THR A 136 19.64 18.01 6.31
CA THR A 136 18.73 18.31 7.41
C THR A 136 17.35 17.70 7.16
N GLY A 137 16.86 17.74 5.93
CA GLY A 137 15.63 17.05 5.55
C GLY A 137 15.73 15.53 5.73
N ASP A 138 16.87 14.94 5.38
CA ASP A 138 17.12 13.51 5.61
C ASP A 138 17.08 13.18 7.12
N MET A 139 17.67 14.03 7.96
CA MET A 139 17.60 13.88 9.41
C MET A 139 16.17 14.03 9.94
N ALA A 140 15.37 14.94 9.38
CA ALA A 140 13.96 15.11 9.72
C ALA A 140 13.15 13.84 9.40
N LEU A 141 13.32 13.27 8.20
CA LEU A 141 12.66 12.01 7.79
C LEU A 141 13.05 10.84 8.69
N ALA A 142 14.34 10.71 9.02
CA ALA A 142 14.83 9.68 9.92
C ALA A 142 14.27 9.86 11.34
N ALA A 143 14.16 11.11 11.82
CA ALA A 143 13.56 11.41 13.11
C ALA A 143 12.07 11.05 13.17
N VAL A 144 11.28 11.46 12.17
CA VAL A 144 9.85 11.12 12.04
C VAL A 144 9.65 9.62 11.99
N ALA A 145 10.36 8.91 11.11
CA ALA A 145 10.28 7.45 11.00
C ALA A 145 10.64 6.77 12.32
N GLY A 146 11.71 7.23 13.00
CA GLY A 146 12.13 6.69 14.28
C GLY A 146 11.13 6.96 15.42
N VAL A 147 10.40 8.08 15.40
CA VAL A 147 9.32 8.34 16.35
C VAL A 147 8.16 7.39 16.11
N ILE A 148 7.69 7.29 14.86
CA ILE A 148 6.56 6.40 14.52
C ILE A 148 6.91 4.96 14.87
N TRP A 149 8.12 4.50 14.53
CA TRP A 149 8.59 3.14 14.83
C TRP A 149 8.53 2.81 16.33
N ARG A 150 8.82 3.76 17.21
CA ARG A 150 8.72 3.58 18.67
C ARG A 150 7.28 3.60 19.20
N CYS A 151 6.31 4.08 18.42
CA CYS A 151 4.90 4.11 18.78
C CYS A 151 4.13 2.85 18.36
N ILE A 152 4.69 2.03 17.48
CA ILE A 152 4.02 0.88 16.87
C ILE A 152 4.49 -0.45 17.46
N ARG A 153 3.69 -1.49 17.25
CA ARG A 153 3.94 -2.86 17.67
C ARG A 153 4.76 -3.61 16.64
N ARG A 154 5.22 -4.81 16.98
CA ARG A 154 5.99 -5.66 16.07
C ARG A 154 5.18 -6.11 14.85
N GLU A 155 3.89 -6.35 15.03
CA GLU A 155 2.94 -6.74 13.99
C GLU A 155 2.49 -5.58 13.08
N ASP A 156 2.73 -4.34 13.51
CA ASP A 156 2.41 -3.15 12.71
C ASP A 156 3.47 -2.95 11.63
N THR A 157 3.07 -2.39 10.51
CA THR A 157 3.96 -2.18 9.37
C THR A 157 4.07 -0.70 9.03
N LEU A 158 5.29 -0.16 9.05
CA LEU A 158 5.59 1.21 8.60
C LEU A 158 6.39 1.17 7.31
N VAL A 159 5.89 1.85 6.29
CA VAL A 159 6.47 1.94 4.95
C VAL A 159 6.76 3.41 4.62
N ARG A 160 7.94 3.70 4.11
CA ARG A 160 8.18 4.96 3.39
C ARG A 160 7.76 4.79 1.95
N TYR A 161 6.62 5.37 1.59
CA TYR A 161 6.01 5.18 0.28
C TYR A 161 6.62 6.06 -0.81
N GLY A 162 7.06 7.27 -0.45
CA GLY A 162 7.71 8.22 -1.37
C GLY A 162 8.31 9.37 -0.58
N GLY A 163 9.09 10.21 -1.13
CA GLY A 163 9.71 11.41 -0.58
C GLY A 163 9.55 11.62 0.94
N ASP A 164 8.49 12.33 1.30
CA ASP A 164 8.05 12.68 2.64
C ASP A 164 6.78 11.94 3.11
N GLU A 165 6.30 10.98 2.30
CA GLU A 165 5.06 10.23 2.56
C GLU A 165 5.35 8.85 3.17
N PHE A 166 4.66 8.53 4.27
CA PHE A 166 4.69 7.23 4.92
C PHE A 166 3.30 6.58 4.93
N VAL A 167 3.28 5.26 4.93
CA VAL A 167 2.06 4.45 5.11
C VAL A 167 2.26 3.56 6.33
N LEU A 168 1.28 3.61 7.24
CA LEU A 168 1.26 2.78 8.43
C LEU A 168 0.05 1.84 8.38
N VAL A 169 0.30 0.55 8.57
CA VAL A 169 -0.72 -0.50 8.63
C VAL A 169 -0.75 -1.07 10.04
N LEU A 170 -1.91 -1.01 10.67
CA LEU A 170 -2.16 -1.41 12.06
C LEU A 170 -3.19 -2.55 12.10
N PRO A 171 -2.76 -3.83 12.02
CA PRO A 171 -3.68 -4.96 12.02
C PRO A 171 -4.55 -5.00 13.29
N GLU A 172 -5.82 -5.39 13.12
CA GLU A 172 -6.79 -5.64 14.20
C GLU A 172 -7.01 -4.43 15.14
N ILE A 173 -6.68 -3.21 14.72
CA ILE A 173 -6.95 -2.01 15.53
C ILE A 173 -8.40 -1.59 15.40
N LYS A 174 -8.99 -1.17 16.52
CA LYS A 174 -10.32 -0.55 16.56
C LYS A 174 -10.21 0.96 16.42
N GLU A 175 -11.29 1.63 16.04
CA GLU A 175 -11.33 3.07 15.80
C GLU A 175 -10.81 3.90 16.99
N ALA A 176 -11.24 3.59 18.22
CA ALA A 176 -10.76 4.30 19.40
C ALA A 176 -9.23 4.18 19.56
N GLY A 177 -8.68 2.95 19.40
CA GLY A 177 -7.24 2.73 19.46
C GLY A 177 -6.50 3.39 18.31
N LEU A 178 -7.11 3.51 17.12
CA LEU A 178 -6.54 4.23 16.00
C LEU A 178 -6.41 5.72 16.33
N VAL A 179 -7.47 6.35 16.88
CA VAL A 179 -7.45 7.76 17.28
C VAL A 179 -6.38 8.02 18.34
N GLU A 180 -6.32 7.19 19.39
CA GLU A 180 -5.27 7.29 20.43
C GLU A 180 -3.86 7.15 19.84
N LYS A 181 -3.68 6.24 18.89
CA LYS A 181 -2.40 6.04 18.22
C LYS A 181 -1.98 7.25 17.38
N LEU A 182 -2.92 7.87 16.67
CA LEU A 182 -2.66 9.09 15.89
C LEU A 182 -2.26 10.25 16.80
N GLN A 183 -2.95 10.43 17.94
CA GLN A 183 -2.59 11.45 18.93
C GLN A 183 -1.18 11.21 19.50
N GLU A 184 -0.88 9.97 19.88
CA GLU A 184 0.45 9.61 20.40
C GLU A 184 1.55 9.93 19.40
N ILE A 185 1.37 9.59 18.13
CA ILE A 185 2.34 9.84 17.05
C ILE A 185 2.50 11.35 16.85
N GLN A 186 1.40 12.09 16.75
CA GLN A 186 1.40 13.54 16.55
C GLN A 186 2.16 14.26 17.68
N GLU A 187 1.82 13.99 18.93
CA GLU A 187 2.46 14.58 20.10
C GLU A 187 3.97 14.29 20.15
N LYS A 188 4.34 13.02 19.92
CA LYS A 188 5.74 12.62 19.96
C LYS A 188 6.58 13.22 18.82
N ILE A 189 5.99 13.40 17.63
CA ILE A 189 6.67 14.06 16.51
C ILE A 189 6.87 15.55 16.82
N GLN A 190 5.85 16.24 17.36
CA GLN A 190 5.98 17.65 17.75
C GLN A 190 7.09 17.90 18.80
N ASN A 191 7.27 16.93 19.70
CA ASN A 191 8.30 16.99 20.74
C ASN A 191 9.66 16.43 20.29
N ALA A 192 9.77 15.95 19.05
CA ALA A 192 11.01 15.42 18.52
C ALA A 192 11.98 16.56 18.15
N VAL A 193 13.24 16.39 18.54
CA VAL A 193 14.31 17.34 18.24
C VAL A 193 15.28 16.72 17.25
N ILE A 194 15.62 17.46 16.21
CA ILE A 194 16.67 17.07 15.28
C ILE A 194 18.02 17.46 15.90
N PRO A 195 18.96 16.52 16.07
CA PRO A 195 20.28 16.82 16.61
C PRO A 195 20.98 17.95 15.84
N GLY A 196 21.39 19.01 16.53
CA GLY A 196 22.01 20.17 15.90
C GLY A 196 21.06 21.26 15.39
N TYR A 197 19.73 21.00 15.42
CA TYR A 197 18.71 21.91 14.88
C TYR A 197 17.51 22.02 15.83
N SER A 198 17.73 22.55 17.02
CA SER A 198 16.69 22.69 18.06
C SER A 198 15.56 23.68 17.70
N ASN A 199 15.76 24.49 16.69
CA ASN A 199 14.77 25.46 16.17
C ASN A 199 13.83 24.89 15.10
N ILE A 200 14.05 23.66 14.63
CA ILE A 200 13.16 23.01 13.68
C ILE A 200 12.11 22.22 14.44
N GLN A 201 10.87 22.63 14.30
CA GLN A 201 9.71 21.90 14.83
C GLN A 201 9.16 20.98 13.75
N LEU A 202 9.14 19.68 14.03
CA LEU A 202 8.56 18.69 13.14
C LEU A 202 7.05 18.61 13.34
N SER A 203 6.32 18.48 12.25
CA SER A 203 4.89 18.15 12.26
C SER A 203 4.53 17.27 11.07
N VAL A 204 3.40 16.58 11.20
CA VAL A 204 2.88 15.68 10.18
C VAL A 204 1.38 15.89 10.00
N SER A 205 0.92 15.72 8.78
CA SER A 205 -0.49 15.61 8.44
C SER A 205 -0.84 14.15 8.20
N MET A 206 -1.89 13.66 8.85
CA MET A 206 -2.27 12.25 8.80
C MET A 206 -3.71 12.09 8.36
N GLY A 207 -3.96 11.11 7.50
CA GLY A 207 -5.31 10.65 7.16
C GLY A 207 -5.40 9.17 7.46
N ALA A 208 -6.46 8.73 8.14
CA ALA A 208 -6.59 7.36 8.58
C ALA A 208 -8.01 6.81 8.39
N VAL A 209 -8.09 5.53 8.06
CA VAL A 209 -9.36 4.79 7.90
C VAL A 209 -9.25 3.40 8.52
N ILE A 210 -10.38 2.82 8.88
CA ILE A 210 -10.46 1.38 9.18
C ILE A 210 -10.79 0.65 7.87
N SER A 211 -9.92 -0.28 7.48
CA SER A 211 -10.15 -1.21 6.38
C SER A 211 -10.95 -2.40 6.87
N GLN A 212 -12.02 -2.77 6.14
CA GLN A 212 -12.83 -3.96 6.39
C GLN A 212 -13.14 -4.63 5.05
N ASN A 213 -12.62 -5.85 4.86
CA ASN A 213 -12.87 -6.65 3.65
C ASN A 213 -12.51 -5.98 2.32
N GLU A 214 -11.60 -5.03 2.33
CA GLU A 214 -11.04 -4.39 1.14
C GLU A 214 -9.51 -4.51 1.14
N SER A 215 -8.87 -4.29 -0.01
CA SER A 215 -7.41 -4.25 -0.09
C SER A 215 -6.84 -3.01 0.59
N VAL A 216 -5.62 -3.13 1.12
CA VAL A 216 -4.89 -1.97 1.68
C VAL A 216 -4.78 -0.84 0.66
N GLU A 217 -4.65 -1.14 -0.63
CA GLU A 217 -4.63 -0.13 -1.69
C GLU A 217 -5.89 0.72 -1.71
N HIS A 218 -7.08 0.11 -1.64
CA HIS A 218 -8.34 0.85 -1.63
C HIS A 218 -8.49 1.69 -0.35
N ALA A 219 -8.19 1.10 0.80
CA ALA A 219 -8.21 1.83 2.08
C ALA A 219 -7.21 3.00 2.08
N MET A 220 -6.01 2.80 1.52
CA MET A 220 -4.99 3.85 1.37
C MET A 220 -5.49 5.03 0.52
N LEU A 221 -6.24 4.78 -0.55
CA LEU A 221 -6.83 5.86 -1.37
C LEU A 221 -7.81 6.73 -0.56
N ARG A 222 -8.62 6.11 0.33
CA ARG A 222 -9.51 6.85 1.23
C ARG A 222 -8.71 7.62 2.29
N ALA A 223 -7.74 6.98 2.93
CA ALA A 223 -6.87 7.61 3.91
C ALA A 223 -6.10 8.81 3.32
N ARG A 224 -5.61 8.68 2.08
CA ARG A 224 -4.90 9.75 1.38
C ARG A 224 -5.78 10.98 1.15
N LYS A 225 -7.06 10.81 0.83
CA LYS A 225 -8.00 11.95 0.72
C LYS A 225 -8.12 12.71 2.04
N LEU A 226 -8.20 12.00 3.16
CA LEU A 226 -8.26 12.60 4.49
C LEU A 226 -6.93 13.29 4.86
N MET A 227 -5.79 12.69 4.51
CA MET A 227 -4.48 13.31 4.70
C MET A 227 -4.35 14.64 3.95
N TYR A 228 -4.82 14.72 2.70
CA TYR A 228 -4.83 16.00 1.97
C TYR A 228 -5.70 17.07 2.65
N GLN A 229 -6.81 16.69 3.29
CA GLN A 229 -7.61 17.62 4.09
C GLN A 229 -6.85 18.09 5.33
N ALA A 230 -6.14 17.17 6.00
CA ALA A 230 -5.29 17.49 7.14
C ALA A 230 -4.15 18.45 6.74
N LYS A 231 -3.52 18.23 5.59
CA LYS A 231 -2.40 19.04 5.07
C LYS A 231 -2.77 20.52 4.84
N ASN A 232 -4.02 20.83 4.52
CA ASN A 232 -4.49 22.21 4.37
C ASN A 232 -4.41 23.01 5.68
N LYS A 233 -4.46 22.35 6.82
CA LYS A 233 -4.39 22.99 8.14
C LYS A 233 -3.06 22.72 8.84
N LYS A 234 -2.29 21.77 8.38
CA LYS A 234 -1.05 21.22 8.92
C LYS A 234 -1.18 20.69 10.34
N ASN A 235 -0.28 19.80 10.72
CA ASN A 235 -0.23 19.20 12.06
C ASN A 235 -1.57 18.70 12.54
N MET A 236 -2.25 17.93 11.72
CA MET A 236 -3.57 17.38 11.99
C MET A 236 -3.65 15.91 11.62
N ALA A 237 -4.52 15.19 12.33
CA ALA A 237 -4.91 13.85 11.95
C ALA A 237 -6.42 13.79 11.72
N ILE A 238 -6.83 13.22 10.60
CA ILE A 238 -8.24 13.10 10.21
C ILE A 238 -8.56 11.63 9.98
N THR A 239 -9.59 11.12 10.67
CA THR A 239 -10.22 9.83 10.40
C THR A 239 -11.56 10.06 9.73
N GLU A 240 -12.28 9.02 9.35
CA GLU A 240 -13.64 9.16 8.79
C GLU A 240 -14.64 9.81 9.78
N ASN A 241 -14.42 9.68 11.08
CA ASN A 241 -15.36 10.15 12.12
C ASN A 241 -14.78 11.25 13.01
N ASN A 242 -13.47 11.40 13.07
CA ASN A 242 -12.81 12.29 14.01
C ASN A 242 -11.72 13.13 13.33
N MET A 243 -11.47 14.29 13.90
CA MET A 243 -10.38 15.19 13.55
C MET A 243 -9.59 15.52 14.83
N ILE A 244 -8.29 15.34 14.78
CA ILE A 244 -7.36 15.66 15.87
C ILE A 244 -6.61 16.92 15.45
N ASP A 245 -6.79 18.00 16.20
CA ASP A 245 -6.15 19.27 15.87
C ASP A 245 -4.68 19.34 16.35
N HIS A 246 -4.04 20.45 16.08
CA HIS A 246 -2.64 20.71 16.43
C HIS A 246 -2.36 20.72 17.95
N GLU A 247 -3.39 20.85 18.78
CA GLU A 247 -3.30 20.75 20.24
C GLU A 247 -3.60 19.32 20.74
N GLY A 248 -3.85 18.39 19.82
CA GLY A 248 -4.22 17.01 20.14
C GLY A 248 -5.68 16.84 20.59
N LYS A 249 -6.54 17.86 20.43
CA LYS A 249 -7.96 17.75 20.78
C LYS A 249 -8.74 17.02 19.71
N ILE A 250 -9.60 16.10 20.14
CA ILE A 250 -10.47 15.33 19.27
C ILE A 250 -11.77 16.10 19.04
N HIS A 251 -12.09 16.33 17.78
CA HIS A 251 -13.34 16.88 17.32
C HIS A 251 -14.08 15.83 16.50
N ALA A 252 -15.36 15.62 16.73
CA ALA A 252 -16.16 14.80 15.82
C ALA A 252 -16.13 15.45 14.43
N GLN A 253 -15.72 14.68 13.43
CA GLN A 253 -15.85 15.13 12.07
C GLN A 253 -17.33 15.17 11.76
N LYS A 254 -17.87 16.34 11.46
CA LYS A 254 -19.18 16.39 10.79
C LYS A 254 -18.96 15.62 9.49
N GLN A 255 -19.54 14.43 9.40
CA GLN A 255 -19.63 13.77 8.11
C GLN A 255 -20.15 14.86 7.17
N PRO A 256 -19.51 15.15 6.03
CA PRO A 256 -20.19 15.93 5.03
C PRO A 256 -21.52 15.21 4.85
N GLU A 257 -22.63 15.92 5.08
CA GLU A 257 -23.93 15.41 4.65
C GLU A 257 -23.65 14.79 3.31
N LYS A 258 -24.03 13.50 3.16
CA LYS A 258 -23.76 12.73 1.95
C LYS A 258 -24.34 13.59 0.84
N MET A 259 -23.51 14.49 0.29
CA MET A 259 -23.94 15.33 -0.81
C MET A 259 -24.19 14.33 -1.92
N ILE A 260 -25.45 14.03 -2.09
CA ILE A 260 -25.89 13.24 -3.23
C ILE A 260 -25.47 14.08 -4.43
N PRO A 261 -24.54 13.59 -5.28
CA PRO A 261 -24.03 14.39 -6.38
C PRO A 261 -25.19 14.83 -7.25
N GLU A 262 -25.17 16.08 -7.70
CA GLU A 262 -26.20 16.62 -8.57
C GLU A 262 -25.88 16.32 -10.03
N ILE A 263 -26.86 15.81 -10.76
CA ILE A 263 -26.79 15.59 -12.20
C ILE A 263 -27.81 16.49 -12.86
N LEU A 264 -27.40 17.22 -13.90
CA LEU A 264 -28.29 18.02 -14.73
C LEU A 264 -28.62 17.26 -16.02
N VAL A 265 -29.87 16.90 -16.19
CA VAL A 265 -30.43 16.28 -17.40
C VAL A 265 -31.02 17.33 -18.30
N VAL A 266 -30.57 17.36 -19.56
CA VAL A 266 -30.99 18.35 -20.57
C VAL A 266 -31.61 17.62 -21.75
N ASP A 267 -32.90 17.74 -21.93
CA ASP A 267 -33.61 17.13 -23.06
C ASP A 267 -34.91 17.94 -23.30
N ASP A 268 -35.32 18.16 -24.55
CA ASP A 268 -36.52 18.88 -24.89
C ASP A 268 -37.78 18.03 -24.69
N GLU A 269 -37.67 16.72 -24.69
CA GLU A 269 -38.78 15.79 -24.42
C GLU A 269 -38.93 15.48 -22.92
N GLU A 270 -40.09 15.79 -22.37
CA GLU A 270 -40.42 15.52 -20.95
C GLU A 270 -40.33 14.03 -20.60
N VAL A 271 -40.64 13.15 -21.53
CA VAL A 271 -40.61 11.68 -21.33
C VAL A 271 -39.17 11.21 -21.10
N ASN A 272 -38.21 11.73 -21.86
CA ASN A 272 -36.79 11.40 -21.69
C ASN A 272 -36.26 11.89 -20.35
N ARG A 273 -36.55 13.14 -19.98
CA ARG A 273 -36.18 13.72 -18.68
C ARG A 273 -36.71 12.88 -17.52
N THR A 274 -38.00 12.48 -17.60
CA THR A 274 -38.64 11.67 -16.57
C THR A 274 -38.00 10.25 -16.48
N LEU A 275 -37.66 9.64 -17.62
CA LEU A 275 -36.99 8.36 -17.64
C LEU A 275 -35.60 8.41 -17.00
N LEU A 276 -34.83 9.43 -17.33
CA LEU A 276 -33.48 9.63 -16.75
C LEU A 276 -33.55 9.95 -15.27
N ASP A 277 -34.55 10.74 -14.86
CA ASP A 277 -34.80 10.98 -13.42
C ASP A 277 -35.09 9.69 -12.67
N MET A 278 -35.95 8.82 -13.19
CA MET A 278 -36.26 7.53 -12.59
C MET A 278 -35.02 6.60 -12.48
N ILE A 279 -34.10 6.69 -13.44
CA ILE A 279 -32.87 5.89 -13.44
C ILE A 279 -31.87 6.41 -12.39
N PHE A 280 -31.68 7.72 -12.33
CA PHE A 280 -30.60 8.31 -11.55
C PHE A 280 -31.01 8.80 -10.16
N SER A 281 -32.30 9.07 -9.89
CA SER A 281 -32.76 9.59 -8.58
C SER A 281 -32.49 8.68 -7.37
N LYS A 282 -32.10 7.41 -7.58
CA LYS A 282 -31.68 6.50 -6.51
C LYS A 282 -30.33 6.88 -5.90
N ASP A 283 -29.43 7.40 -6.74
CA ASP A 283 -28.03 7.62 -6.37
C ASP A 283 -27.61 9.09 -6.50
N TYR A 284 -28.43 9.92 -7.18
CA TYR A 284 -28.13 11.30 -7.54
C TYR A 284 -29.33 12.22 -7.32
N HIS A 285 -29.07 13.49 -7.03
CA HIS A 285 -30.08 14.54 -7.09
C HIS A 285 -30.17 15.03 -8.53
N VAL A 286 -31.31 14.77 -9.20
CA VAL A 286 -31.47 15.06 -10.62
C VAL A 286 -32.13 16.43 -10.80
N LEU A 287 -31.42 17.33 -11.44
CA LEU A 287 -31.94 18.61 -11.95
C LEU A 287 -32.33 18.40 -13.41
N GLN A 288 -33.38 19.09 -13.88
CA GLN A 288 -33.88 18.94 -15.22
C GLN A 288 -33.91 20.31 -15.94
N ALA A 289 -33.47 20.31 -17.21
CA ALA A 289 -33.57 21.44 -18.11
C ALA A 289 -34.25 21.01 -19.41
N GLU A 290 -35.22 21.79 -19.86
CA GLU A 290 -35.98 21.53 -21.09
C GLU A 290 -35.34 22.13 -22.35
N SER A 291 -34.27 22.91 -22.19
CA SER A 291 -33.50 23.51 -23.26
C SER A 291 -32.08 23.83 -22.85
N GLY A 292 -31.21 24.07 -23.84
CA GLY A 292 -29.84 24.54 -23.59
C GLY A 292 -29.79 25.91 -22.89
N GLU A 293 -30.75 26.80 -23.13
CA GLU A 293 -30.83 28.11 -22.46
C GLU A 293 -31.10 27.89 -20.96
N LYS A 294 -32.05 27.01 -20.63
CA LYS A 294 -32.37 26.65 -19.24
C LYS A 294 -31.23 25.93 -18.53
N CYS A 295 -30.49 25.10 -19.27
CA CYS A 295 -29.29 24.47 -18.78
C CYS A 295 -28.24 25.52 -18.35
N ILE A 296 -27.98 26.51 -19.17
CA ILE A 296 -27.03 27.58 -18.86
C ILE A 296 -27.47 28.38 -17.63
N GLU A 297 -28.76 28.74 -17.51
CA GLU A 297 -29.30 29.43 -16.33
C GLU A 297 -29.06 28.65 -15.04
N ILE A 298 -29.27 27.32 -15.06
CA ILE A 298 -29.05 26.45 -13.89
C ILE A 298 -27.56 26.38 -13.57
N LEU A 299 -26.71 26.21 -14.58
CA LEU A 299 -25.25 26.15 -14.39
C LEU A 299 -24.68 27.47 -13.81
N GLU A 300 -25.19 28.64 -14.25
CA GLU A 300 -24.77 29.94 -13.71
C GLU A 300 -25.16 30.14 -12.23
N GLN A 301 -26.28 29.55 -11.80
CA GLN A 301 -26.76 29.65 -10.42
C GLN A 301 -26.10 28.62 -9.47
N GLN A 302 -25.61 27.50 -9.99
CA GLN A 302 -25.13 26.35 -9.20
C GLN A 302 -23.77 25.80 -9.67
N VAL A 303 -22.86 26.66 -10.05
CA VAL A 303 -21.55 26.35 -10.68
C VAL A 303 -20.69 25.30 -9.90
N ASN A 304 -20.92 25.13 -8.59
CA ASN A 304 -20.08 24.27 -7.75
C ASN A 304 -20.76 22.97 -7.27
N SER A 305 -22.03 22.73 -7.59
CA SER A 305 -22.76 21.55 -7.10
C SER A 305 -23.00 20.48 -8.16
N ILE A 306 -23.07 20.87 -9.44
CA ILE A 306 -23.38 19.93 -10.52
C ILE A 306 -22.14 19.13 -10.92
N SER A 307 -22.24 17.80 -10.76
CA SER A 307 -21.14 16.86 -11.02
C SER A 307 -21.11 16.37 -12.48
N LEU A 308 -22.25 16.40 -13.17
CA LEU A 308 -22.39 15.88 -14.55
C LEU A 308 -23.59 16.55 -15.24
N VAL A 309 -23.45 16.82 -16.53
CA VAL A 309 -24.54 17.24 -17.42
C VAL A 309 -24.74 16.15 -18.47
N LEU A 310 -25.99 15.68 -18.62
CA LEU A 310 -26.39 14.63 -19.56
C LEU A 310 -27.36 15.19 -20.61
#